data_e36f1eaee38f5b0bc57400df31540802
#
_entry.id   e36f1eaee38f5b0bc57400df31540802
#
_cell.length_a   1.000
_cell.length_b   1.000
_cell.length_c   1.000
_cell.angle_alpha   90.00
_cell.angle_beta   90.00
_cell.angle_gamma   90.00
#
_symmetry.space_group_name_H-M   'P 1'
#
loop_
_entity.id
_entity.type
_entity.pdbx_description
1 polymer ?
#
loop_
_entity_poly.entity_id
_entity_poly.type
_entity_poly.pdbx_seq_one_letter_code
_entity_poly.pdbx_strand_id
1 'polypeptide(L)'
;MYKKTASVLILSTILLAACSKEEPKAALDCAQPATLQNIRTTIEDTLKQQARSFARNDNRQFVDADKIIAAGLELETLLEDPKETEDNGKAICRANLKIRIPDTILKTAIDNSPLIYGNTPLSDMLEQKLMGSNLIFENNTFSTTLLYTPDKDGKPVFEDNTLSSTAQTLSATLLPYGVKSIVMIDGKPVSKEQAIKLLQNQNTEEPPTV
;
A
#
# COMPACT_ATOMS: atom_id res chain seq x y z
N MET A 1 -31.21 4.67 93.75
CA MET A 1 -32.05 4.51 92.54
C MET A 1 -31.22 4.78 91.32
N TYR A 2 -30.69 3.78 90.73
CA TYR A 2 -29.85 3.95 89.51
C TYR A 2 -30.64 3.46 88.26
N LYS A 3 -30.89 4.37 87.34
CA LYS A 3 -31.49 4.00 86.06
C LYS A 3 -30.34 3.71 85.09
N LYS A 4 -30.23 2.47 84.62
CA LYS A 4 -29.29 2.04 83.58
C LYS A 4 -29.96 2.38 82.21
N THR A 5 -29.37 3.26 81.47
CA THR A 5 -29.71 3.52 80.05
C THR A 5 -28.79 2.61 79.22
N ALA A 6 -29.37 1.71 78.43
CA ALA A 6 -28.68 0.88 77.46
C ALA A 6 -28.58 1.63 76.15
N SER A 7 -27.34 1.93 75.72
CA SER A 7 -27.07 2.48 74.40
C SER A 7 -26.94 1.34 73.39
N VAL A 8 -27.87 1.33 72.42
CA VAL A 8 -27.80 0.44 71.26
C VAL A 8 -26.91 1.08 70.21
N LEU A 9 -25.74 0.47 69.98
CA LEU A 9 -24.85 0.82 68.86
C LEU A 9 -25.36 0.15 67.60
N ILE A 10 -25.91 0.94 66.68
CA ILE A 10 -26.28 0.49 65.33
C ILE A 10 -25.03 0.60 64.48
N LEU A 11 -24.38 -0.53 64.14
CA LEU A 11 -23.30 -0.63 63.19
C LEU A 11 -23.89 -0.53 61.76
N SER A 12 -23.81 0.64 61.16
CA SER A 12 -24.15 0.86 59.74
C SER A 12 -23.00 0.38 58.88
N THR A 13 -23.10 -0.82 58.31
CA THR A 13 -22.22 -1.30 57.26
C THR A 13 -22.52 -0.57 55.97
N ILE A 14 -21.70 0.42 55.62
CA ILE A 14 -21.72 1.08 54.29
C ILE A 14 -21.09 0.10 53.32
N LEU A 15 -21.90 -0.54 52.50
CA LEU A 15 -21.50 -1.26 51.29
C LEU A 15 -21.09 -0.22 50.28
N LEU A 16 -19.77 0.05 50.16
CA LEU A 16 -19.17 0.73 49.03
C LEU A 16 -19.27 -0.18 47.81
N ALA A 17 -20.37 -0.06 47.06
CA ALA A 17 -20.43 -0.53 45.70
C ALA A 17 -19.45 0.32 44.89
N ALA A 18 -18.22 -0.13 44.73
CA ALA A 18 -17.27 0.37 43.76
C ALA A 18 -17.83 0.03 42.36
N CYS A 19 -18.71 0.86 41.84
CA CYS A 19 -18.92 0.92 40.40
C CYS A 19 -17.59 1.41 39.81
N SER A 20 -16.79 0.50 39.31
CA SER A 20 -15.75 0.82 38.35
C SER A 20 -16.45 1.42 37.13
N LYS A 21 -16.59 2.75 37.09
CA LYS A 21 -16.85 3.44 35.84
C LYS A 21 -15.65 3.12 34.97
N GLU A 22 -15.80 2.16 34.04
CA GLU A 22 -14.94 2.14 32.88
C GLU A 22 -15.03 3.52 32.27
N GLU A 23 -13.93 4.27 32.31
CA GLU A 23 -13.83 5.52 31.58
C GLU A 23 -14.17 5.16 30.13
N PRO A 24 -15.10 5.91 29.47
CA PRO A 24 -15.42 5.66 28.08
C PRO A 24 -14.10 5.80 27.31
N LYS A 25 -13.62 4.69 26.71
CA LYS A 25 -12.46 4.72 25.82
C LYS A 25 -12.74 5.81 24.80
N ALA A 26 -11.85 6.80 24.71
CA ALA A 26 -11.97 7.86 23.72
C ALA A 26 -12.06 7.18 22.34
N ALA A 27 -13.08 7.55 21.56
CA ALA A 27 -13.24 7.06 20.19
C ALA A 27 -12.01 7.41 19.36
N LEU A 28 -11.58 6.48 18.49
CA LEU A 28 -10.44 6.72 17.59
C LEU A 28 -10.85 7.74 16.53
N ASP A 29 -10.02 8.74 16.31
CA ASP A 29 -10.18 9.67 15.18
C ASP A 29 -9.57 9.05 13.91
N CYS A 30 -10.34 8.20 13.23
CA CYS A 30 -9.91 7.48 12.03
C CYS A 30 -9.79 8.38 10.79
N ALA A 31 -10.38 9.58 10.81
CA ALA A 31 -10.43 10.49 9.66
C ALA A 31 -9.39 11.62 9.72
N GLN A 32 -8.40 11.52 10.58
CA GLN A 32 -7.37 12.56 10.68
C GLN A 32 -6.68 12.81 9.34
N PRO A 33 -6.58 14.07 8.85
CA PRO A 33 -5.88 14.39 7.61
C PRO A 33 -4.42 13.91 7.61
N ALA A 34 -3.76 13.91 8.77
CA ALA A 34 -2.41 13.41 8.96
C ALA A 34 -2.29 11.91 8.62
N THR A 35 -3.33 11.11 8.86
CA THR A 35 -3.34 9.67 8.51
C THR A 35 -3.19 9.46 7.01
N LEU A 36 -3.98 10.14 6.18
CA LEU A 36 -3.87 10.05 4.72
C LEU A 36 -2.49 10.52 4.24
N GLN A 37 -1.99 11.61 4.79
CA GLN A 37 -0.66 12.11 4.44
C GLN A 37 0.44 11.10 4.78
N ASN A 38 0.39 10.47 5.94
CA ASN A 38 1.35 9.43 6.33
C ASN A 38 1.25 8.18 5.43
N ILE A 39 0.04 7.77 5.03
CA ILE A 39 -0.15 6.68 4.07
C ILE A 39 0.52 7.02 2.73
N ARG A 40 0.26 8.22 2.18
CA ARG A 40 0.90 8.69 0.94
C ARG A 40 2.41 8.67 1.05
N THR A 41 2.96 9.28 2.09
CA THR A 41 4.42 9.32 2.32
C THR A 41 4.99 7.90 2.39
N THR A 42 4.32 6.96 3.07
CA THR A 42 4.78 5.56 3.15
C THR A 42 4.81 4.91 1.77
N ILE A 43 3.80 5.13 0.93
CA ILE A 43 3.73 4.62 -0.44
C ILE A 43 4.86 5.23 -1.28
N GLU A 44 5.02 6.55 -1.25
CA GLU A 44 6.04 7.29 -2.00
C GLU A 44 7.45 6.86 -1.61
N ASP A 45 7.75 6.71 -0.32
CA ASP A 45 9.06 6.27 0.17
C ASP A 45 9.36 4.82 -0.23
N THR A 46 8.36 3.93 -0.15
CA THR A 46 8.50 2.56 -0.60
C THR A 46 8.77 2.51 -2.10
N LEU A 47 8.00 3.26 -2.90
CA LEU A 47 8.16 3.34 -4.34
C LEU A 47 9.55 3.87 -4.72
N LYS A 48 10.01 4.94 -4.06
CA LYS A 48 11.34 5.52 -4.26
C LYS A 48 12.46 4.54 -3.93
N GLN A 49 12.32 3.80 -2.82
CA GLN A 49 13.28 2.77 -2.44
C GLN A 49 13.32 1.65 -3.47
N GLN A 50 12.16 1.15 -3.91
CA GLN A 50 12.05 0.10 -4.90
C GLN A 50 12.60 0.54 -6.27
N ALA A 51 12.22 1.72 -6.75
CA ALA A 51 12.71 2.27 -8.02
C ALA A 51 14.24 2.34 -8.05
N ARG A 52 14.85 2.87 -6.98
CA ARG A 52 16.32 2.92 -6.86
C ARG A 52 16.96 1.55 -6.76
N SER A 53 16.31 0.60 -6.07
CA SER A 53 16.77 -0.78 -6.00
C SER A 53 16.74 -1.46 -7.37
N PHE A 54 15.64 -1.31 -8.12
CA PHE A 54 15.52 -1.82 -9.48
C PHE A 54 16.60 -1.24 -10.39
N ALA A 55 16.77 0.09 -10.40
CA ALA A 55 17.77 0.73 -11.27
C ALA A 55 19.20 0.29 -10.96
N ARG A 56 19.54 0.04 -9.69
CA ARG A 56 20.88 -0.48 -9.31
C ARG A 56 21.11 -1.94 -9.72
N ASN A 57 20.06 -2.74 -9.71
CA ASN A 57 20.15 -4.18 -10.00
C ASN A 57 19.87 -4.49 -11.49
N ASP A 58 19.49 -3.49 -12.28
CA ASP A 58 19.26 -3.64 -13.71
C ASP A 58 20.59 -3.64 -14.48
N ASN A 59 21.15 -4.83 -14.68
CA ASN A 59 22.40 -5.01 -15.44
C ASN A 59 22.33 -4.46 -16.86
N ARG A 60 21.15 -4.33 -17.45
CA ARG A 60 20.92 -3.76 -18.79
C ARG A 60 20.88 -2.25 -18.77
N GLN A 61 20.74 -1.65 -17.58
CA GLN A 61 20.61 -0.20 -17.39
C GLN A 61 19.42 0.43 -18.14
N PHE A 62 18.35 -0.33 -18.33
CA PHE A 62 17.16 0.12 -19.04
C PHE A 62 16.31 1.08 -18.21
N VAL A 63 16.41 0.97 -16.87
CA VAL A 63 15.52 1.65 -15.93
C VAL A 63 16.12 2.97 -15.44
N ASP A 64 15.29 4.01 -15.47
CA ASP A 64 15.51 5.31 -14.86
C ASP A 64 14.64 5.42 -13.61
N ALA A 65 15.26 5.40 -12.44
CA ALA A 65 14.54 5.47 -11.16
C ALA A 65 13.80 6.79 -10.99
N ASP A 66 14.32 7.90 -11.49
CA ASP A 66 13.72 9.22 -11.29
C ASP A 66 12.40 9.35 -12.06
N LYS A 67 12.26 8.69 -13.22
CA LYS A 67 10.97 8.60 -13.92
C LYS A 67 9.91 7.87 -13.11
N ILE A 68 10.27 6.75 -12.46
CA ILE A 68 9.34 5.99 -11.63
C ILE A 68 8.93 6.80 -10.41
N ILE A 69 9.89 7.49 -9.79
CA ILE A 69 9.63 8.36 -8.63
C ILE A 69 8.69 9.50 -9.02
N ALA A 70 8.94 10.16 -10.16
CA ALA A 70 8.07 11.21 -10.66
C ALA A 70 6.64 10.70 -10.93
N ALA A 71 6.49 9.53 -11.57
CA ALA A 71 5.19 8.90 -11.77
C ALA A 71 4.47 8.60 -10.43
N GLY A 72 5.23 8.23 -9.41
CA GLY A 72 4.69 8.00 -8.07
C GLY A 72 4.08 9.23 -7.42
N LEU A 73 4.61 10.42 -7.71
CA LEU A 73 4.07 11.69 -7.21
C LEU A 73 2.78 12.12 -7.92
N GLU A 74 2.49 11.56 -9.09
CA GLU A 74 1.26 11.82 -9.86
C GLU A 74 0.10 10.89 -9.49
N LEU A 75 0.31 9.94 -8.57
CA LEU A 75 -0.73 9.02 -8.13
C LEU A 75 -1.81 9.73 -7.31
N GLU A 76 -3.06 9.43 -7.61
CA GLU A 76 -4.19 9.91 -6.82
C GLU A 76 -4.49 8.91 -5.69
N THR A 77 -4.19 9.29 -4.46
CA THR A 77 -4.42 8.44 -3.28
C THR A 77 -5.59 8.98 -2.47
N LEU A 78 -6.57 8.13 -2.22
CA LEU A 78 -7.77 8.41 -1.44
C LEU A 78 -7.92 7.40 -0.32
N LEU A 79 -8.44 7.85 0.82
CA LEU A 79 -8.86 7.01 1.94
C LEU A 79 -10.36 7.24 2.14
N GLU A 80 -11.17 6.24 1.79
CA GLU A 80 -12.62 6.34 1.82
C GLU A 80 -13.19 5.65 3.06
N ASP A 81 -14.27 6.23 3.59
CA ASP A 81 -15.07 5.69 4.71
C ASP A 81 -14.23 5.26 5.94
N PRO A 82 -13.27 6.11 6.41
CA PRO A 82 -12.54 5.78 7.61
C PRO A 82 -13.47 5.76 8.82
N LYS A 83 -13.55 4.63 9.50
CA LYS A 83 -14.42 4.43 10.66
C LYS A 83 -13.80 3.51 11.68
N GLU A 84 -14.17 3.75 12.95
CA GLU A 84 -13.84 2.83 14.01
C GLU A 84 -14.61 1.52 13.85
N THR A 85 -13.93 0.44 14.13
CA THR A 85 -14.46 -0.92 14.20
C THR A 85 -13.80 -1.66 15.33
N GLU A 86 -14.23 -2.87 15.62
CA GLU A 86 -13.61 -3.72 16.61
C GLU A 86 -12.97 -4.93 15.91
N ASP A 87 -11.74 -5.22 16.28
CA ASP A 87 -11.04 -6.44 15.90
C ASP A 87 -10.43 -7.09 17.14
N ASN A 88 -10.80 -8.35 17.42
CA ASN A 88 -10.35 -9.11 18.58
C ASN A 88 -10.50 -8.35 19.92
N GLY A 89 -11.60 -7.60 20.10
CA GLY A 89 -11.88 -6.84 21.33
C GLY A 89 -11.07 -5.52 21.43
N LYS A 90 -10.36 -5.13 20.40
CA LYS A 90 -9.59 -3.89 20.31
C LYS A 90 -10.22 -2.94 19.29
N ALA A 91 -10.42 -1.67 19.70
CA ALA A 91 -10.87 -0.64 18.78
C ALA A 91 -9.75 -0.34 17.76
N ILE A 92 -10.09 -0.40 16.49
CA ILE A 92 -9.21 -0.10 15.36
C ILE A 92 -9.95 0.73 14.31
N CYS A 93 -9.22 1.37 13.42
CA CYS A 93 -9.76 2.04 12.25
C CYS A 93 -9.76 1.10 11.04
N ARG A 94 -10.84 1.16 10.28
CA ARG A 94 -10.98 0.51 8.98
C ARG A 94 -11.29 1.55 7.93
N ALA A 95 -10.60 1.51 6.79
CA ALA A 95 -10.84 2.39 5.65
C ALA A 95 -10.52 1.69 4.34
N ASN A 96 -11.11 2.18 3.23
CA ASN A 96 -10.80 1.71 1.89
C ASN A 96 -9.74 2.63 1.28
N LEU A 97 -8.54 2.09 1.04
CA LEU A 97 -7.49 2.78 0.30
C LEU A 97 -7.74 2.60 -1.19
N LYS A 98 -7.71 3.70 -1.94
CA LYS A 98 -7.71 3.72 -3.41
C LYS A 98 -6.49 4.47 -3.91
N ILE A 99 -5.78 3.87 -4.88
CA ILE A 99 -4.63 4.48 -5.54
C ILE A 99 -4.85 4.38 -7.04
N ARG A 100 -5.15 5.52 -7.67
CA ARG A 100 -5.34 5.59 -9.12
C ARG A 100 -4.04 5.94 -9.82
N ILE A 101 -3.73 5.18 -10.87
CA ILE A 101 -2.62 5.47 -11.80
C ILE A 101 -3.19 6.28 -12.97
N PRO A 102 -2.63 7.46 -13.30
CA PRO A 102 -3.00 8.20 -14.49
C PRO A 102 -2.91 7.36 -15.77
N ASP A 103 -3.87 7.50 -16.68
CA ASP A 103 -3.99 6.69 -17.88
C ASP A 103 -2.71 6.73 -18.75
N THR A 104 -2.08 7.89 -18.85
CA THR A 104 -0.83 8.08 -19.61
C THR A 104 0.35 7.31 -19.02
N ILE A 105 0.43 7.24 -17.69
CA ILE A 105 1.48 6.50 -16.97
C ILE A 105 1.25 5.01 -17.16
N LEU A 106 0.04 4.52 -16.91
CA LEU A 106 -0.26 3.10 -17.05
C LEU A 106 -0.10 2.63 -18.50
N LYS A 107 -0.59 3.40 -19.49
CA LYS A 107 -0.40 3.08 -20.89
C LYS A 107 1.09 2.95 -21.24
N THR A 108 1.91 3.89 -20.81
CA THR A 108 3.36 3.85 -21.04
C THR A 108 4.01 2.64 -20.37
N ALA A 109 3.55 2.26 -19.15
CA ALA A 109 4.03 1.06 -18.47
C ALA A 109 3.67 -0.20 -19.24
N ILE A 110 2.43 -0.29 -19.76
CA ILE A 110 1.99 -1.40 -20.61
C ILE A 110 2.84 -1.51 -21.87
N ASP A 111 3.00 -0.39 -22.59
CA ASP A 111 3.76 -0.35 -23.85
C ASP A 111 5.24 -0.76 -23.65
N ASN A 112 5.84 -0.43 -22.51
CA ASN A 112 7.24 -0.73 -22.20
C ASN A 112 7.43 -2.09 -21.47
N SER A 113 6.35 -2.76 -21.04
CA SER A 113 6.43 -3.97 -20.22
C SER A 113 7.27 -5.10 -20.84
N PRO A 114 7.32 -5.28 -22.18
CA PRO A 114 8.16 -6.31 -22.79
C PRO A 114 9.66 -6.14 -22.50
N LEU A 115 10.14 -4.92 -22.30
CA LEU A 115 11.53 -4.65 -21.97
C LEU A 115 11.90 -5.05 -20.53
N ILE A 116 10.93 -5.15 -19.66
CA ILE A 116 11.12 -5.47 -18.24
C ILE A 116 10.74 -6.92 -17.95
N TYR A 117 9.56 -7.33 -18.39
CA TYR A 117 8.97 -8.63 -18.07
C TYR A 117 9.06 -9.66 -19.21
N GLY A 118 9.74 -9.28 -20.32
CA GLY A 118 9.83 -10.16 -21.48
C GLY A 118 8.46 -10.43 -22.08
N ASN A 119 8.12 -11.71 -22.27
CA ASN A 119 6.86 -12.13 -22.89
C ASN A 119 5.65 -12.10 -21.94
N THR A 120 5.86 -11.75 -20.67
CA THR A 120 4.76 -11.66 -19.70
C THR A 120 4.10 -10.28 -19.82
N PRO A 121 2.84 -10.20 -20.28
CA PRO A 121 2.09 -8.95 -20.27
C PRO A 121 1.99 -8.36 -18.85
N LEU A 122 1.88 -7.04 -18.78
CA LEU A 122 1.70 -6.38 -17.47
C LEU A 122 0.44 -6.87 -16.74
N SER A 123 -0.63 -7.18 -17.48
CA SER A 123 -1.85 -7.79 -16.94
C SER A 123 -1.59 -9.08 -16.20
N ASP A 124 -0.83 -9.99 -16.81
CA ASP A 124 -0.56 -11.32 -16.27
C ASP A 124 0.36 -11.24 -15.04
N MET A 125 1.34 -10.32 -15.09
CA MET A 125 2.18 -10.01 -13.94
C MET A 125 1.34 -9.48 -12.78
N LEU A 126 0.40 -8.58 -13.06
CA LEU A 126 -0.52 -8.05 -12.06
C LEU A 126 -1.42 -9.15 -11.49
N GLU A 127 -2.04 -9.98 -12.32
CA GLU A 127 -2.86 -11.09 -11.86
C GLU A 127 -2.11 -12.00 -10.91
N GLN A 128 -0.86 -12.38 -11.24
CA GLN A 128 0.00 -13.16 -10.35
C GLN A 128 0.27 -12.46 -9.01
N LYS A 129 0.50 -11.15 -9.02
CA LYS A 129 0.76 -10.36 -7.80
C LYS A 129 -0.47 -10.16 -6.93
N LEU A 130 -1.64 -10.13 -7.54
CA LEU A 130 -2.93 -9.95 -6.84
C LEU A 130 -3.45 -11.27 -6.28
N MET A 131 -3.00 -12.40 -6.81
CA MET A 131 -3.43 -13.73 -6.39
C MET A 131 -3.17 -13.96 -4.90
N GLY A 132 -4.23 -14.30 -4.15
CA GLY A 132 -4.14 -14.54 -2.71
C GLY A 132 -4.01 -13.28 -1.83
N SER A 133 -4.12 -12.08 -2.43
CA SER A 133 -4.16 -10.80 -1.71
C SER A 133 -5.59 -10.22 -1.65
N ASN A 134 -5.81 -9.27 -0.75
CA ASN A 134 -7.05 -8.46 -0.70
C ASN A 134 -6.97 -7.22 -1.60
N LEU A 135 -5.94 -7.13 -2.44
CA LEU A 135 -5.73 -6.02 -3.35
C LEU A 135 -6.46 -6.29 -4.66
N ILE A 136 -7.25 -5.34 -5.11
CA ILE A 136 -8.02 -5.38 -6.37
C ILE A 136 -7.44 -4.32 -7.30
N PHE A 137 -7.34 -4.62 -8.59
CA PHE A 137 -6.96 -3.66 -9.62
C PHE A 137 -8.02 -3.59 -10.71
N GLU A 138 -8.73 -2.49 -10.77
CA GLU A 138 -9.79 -2.24 -11.76
C GLU A 138 -9.76 -0.76 -12.18
N ASN A 139 -10.02 -0.49 -13.46
CA ASN A 139 -10.11 0.88 -13.99
C ASN A 139 -8.91 1.75 -13.57
N ASN A 140 -7.69 1.23 -13.73
CA ASN A 140 -6.43 1.89 -13.36
C ASN A 140 -6.29 2.22 -11.87
N THR A 141 -7.10 1.59 -11.02
CA THR A 141 -7.15 1.87 -9.58
C THR A 141 -6.87 0.61 -8.77
N PHE A 142 -5.89 0.67 -7.91
CA PHE A 142 -5.70 -0.29 -6.84
C PHE A 142 -6.65 0.04 -5.69
N SER A 143 -7.34 -0.97 -5.17
CA SER A 143 -8.25 -0.83 -4.03
C SER A 143 -7.99 -1.93 -3.00
N THR A 144 -7.92 -1.55 -1.73
CA THR A 144 -7.79 -2.51 -0.62
C THR A 144 -8.34 -1.92 0.67
N THR A 145 -8.67 -2.79 1.62
CA THR A 145 -9.06 -2.37 2.98
C THR A 145 -7.82 -2.28 3.86
N LEU A 146 -7.63 -1.15 4.53
CA LEU A 146 -6.61 -0.96 5.57
C LEU A 146 -7.23 -1.10 6.96
N LEU A 147 -6.49 -1.77 7.85
CA LEU A 147 -6.75 -1.81 9.28
C LEU A 147 -5.57 -1.13 9.99
N TYR A 148 -5.87 -0.11 10.79
CA TYR A 148 -4.84 0.69 11.44
C TYR A 148 -5.32 1.33 12.74
N THR A 149 -4.39 1.68 13.59
CA THR A 149 -4.65 2.49 14.79
C THR A 149 -3.87 3.79 14.66
N PRO A 150 -4.53 4.96 14.57
CA PRO A 150 -3.80 6.23 14.55
C PRO A 150 -3.21 6.52 15.93
N ASP A 151 -1.98 7.00 15.98
CA ASP A 151 -1.41 7.57 17.20
C ASP A 151 -1.93 9.01 17.43
N LYS A 152 -1.48 9.66 18.49
CA LYS A 152 -1.87 11.03 18.84
C LYS A 152 -1.52 12.09 17.78
N ASP A 153 -0.56 11.80 16.91
CA ASP A 153 -0.10 12.67 15.83
C ASP A 153 -0.72 12.26 14.48
N GLY A 154 -1.69 11.30 14.47
CA GLY A 154 -2.35 10.78 13.29
C GLY A 154 -1.47 9.82 12.48
N LYS A 155 -0.33 9.37 13.00
CA LYS A 155 0.49 8.38 12.33
C LYS A 155 -0.15 7.00 12.47
N PRO A 156 -0.50 6.33 11.35
CA PRO A 156 -1.12 5.03 11.41
C PRO A 156 -0.13 3.93 11.79
N VAL A 157 -0.53 3.08 12.71
CA VAL A 157 0.10 1.79 12.98
C VAL A 157 -0.77 0.73 12.35
N PHE A 158 -0.27 0.05 11.33
CA PHE A 158 -1.01 -0.96 10.58
C PHE A 158 -0.99 -2.29 11.32
N GLU A 159 -2.11 -3.00 11.31
CA GLU A 159 -2.24 -4.32 11.96
C GLU A 159 -1.60 -5.44 11.12
N ASP A 160 -1.39 -5.19 9.81
CA ASP A 160 -0.83 -6.15 8.87
C ASP A 160 0.13 -5.49 7.86
N ASN A 161 0.57 -6.24 6.86
CA ASN A 161 1.47 -5.77 5.81
C ASN A 161 0.74 -5.28 4.54
N THR A 162 -0.57 -5.07 4.59
CA THR A 162 -1.41 -4.71 3.41
C THR A 162 -0.88 -3.46 2.70
N LEU A 163 -0.56 -2.39 3.44
CA LEU A 163 -0.01 -1.17 2.82
C LEU A 163 1.33 -1.42 2.14
N SER A 164 2.22 -2.17 2.79
CA SER A 164 3.55 -2.49 2.24
C SER A 164 3.44 -3.34 0.98
N SER A 165 2.59 -4.38 0.98
CA SER A 165 2.38 -5.23 -0.20
C SER A 165 1.72 -4.48 -1.35
N THR A 166 0.78 -3.57 -1.05
CA THR A 166 0.17 -2.66 -2.03
C THR A 166 1.23 -1.77 -2.68
N ALA A 167 2.09 -1.12 -1.88
CA ALA A 167 3.15 -0.27 -2.40
C ALA A 167 4.18 -1.04 -3.24
N GLN A 168 4.49 -2.29 -2.88
CA GLN A 168 5.37 -3.16 -3.68
C GLN A 168 4.74 -3.56 -5.01
N THR A 169 3.45 -3.93 -5.03
CA THR A 169 2.72 -4.25 -6.26
C THR A 169 2.63 -3.04 -7.17
N LEU A 170 2.31 -1.88 -6.62
CA LEU A 170 2.31 -0.60 -7.33
C LEU A 170 3.69 -0.29 -7.94
N SER A 171 4.76 -0.48 -7.18
CA SER A 171 6.13 -0.27 -7.65
C SER A 171 6.47 -1.17 -8.83
N ALA A 172 6.07 -2.46 -8.76
CA ALA A 172 6.24 -3.38 -9.89
C ALA A 172 5.43 -2.92 -11.11
N THR A 173 4.20 -2.45 -10.92
CA THR A 173 3.35 -1.94 -12.01
C THR A 173 3.97 -0.73 -12.72
N LEU A 174 4.61 0.15 -11.96
CA LEU A 174 5.24 1.37 -12.49
C LEU A 174 6.67 1.15 -13.04
N LEU A 175 7.28 0.00 -12.76
CA LEU A 175 8.66 -0.25 -13.20
C LEU A 175 8.88 -0.10 -14.71
N PRO A 176 8.01 -0.60 -15.61
CA PRO A 176 8.18 -0.40 -17.05
C PRO A 176 8.04 1.06 -17.49
N TYR A 177 7.32 1.90 -16.74
CA TYR A 177 7.26 3.36 -17.03
C TYR A 177 8.64 3.98 -16.95
N GLY A 178 9.51 3.49 -16.06
CA GLY A 178 10.89 3.95 -15.90
C GLY A 178 11.84 3.60 -17.05
N VAL A 179 11.41 2.88 -18.09
CA VAL A 179 12.28 2.54 -19.22
C VAL A 179 12.76 3.81 -19.92
N LYS A 180 14.09 3.88 -20.14
CA LYS A 180 14.73 4.98 -20.84
C LYS A 180 14.31 5.01 -22.32
N SER A 181 14.30 6.20 -22.93
CA SER A 181 13.97 6.35 -24.36
C SER A 181 15.01 5.69 -25.26
N ILE A 182 16.27 5.65 -24.82
CA ILE A 182 17.40 4.97 -25.49
C ILE A 182 17.92 3.91 -24.51
N VAL A 183 18.06 2.69 -24.99
CA VAL A 183 18.60 1.55 -24.25
C VAL A 183 19.78 0.95 -25.02
N MET A 184 20.64 0.20 -24.32
CA MET A 184 21.79 -0.43 -24.94
C MET A 184 21.49 -1.91 -25.20
N ILE A 185 21.57 -2.35 -26.47
CA ILE A 185 21.49 -3.77 -26.85
C ILE A 185 22.77 -4.12 -27.59
N ASP A 186 23.50 -5.13 -27.12
CA ASP A 186 24.78 -5.58 -27.65
C ASP A 186 25.79 -4.44 -27.86
N GLY A 187 25.82 -3.51 -26.88
CA GLY A 187 26.71 -2.35 -26.89
C GLY A 187 26.30 -1.24 -27.86
N LYS A 188 25.14 -1.33 -28.51
CA LYS A 188 24.63 -0.30 -29.43
C LYS A 188 23.43 0.43 -28.84
N PRO A 189 23.36 1.77 -28.93
CA PRO A 189 22.19 2.53 -28.53
C PRO A 189 21.06 2.29 -29.54
N VAL A 190 19.88 1.92 -29.04
CA VAL A 190 18.63 1.76 -29.82
C VAL A 190 17.49 2.46 -29.12
N SER A 191 16.49 2.91 -29.85
CA SER A 191 15.28 3.42 -29.23
C SER A 191 14.53 2.27 -28.53
N LYS A 192 13.75 2.60 -27.50
CA LYS A 192 12.95 1.60 -26.77
C LYS A 192 11.96 0.88 -27.70
N GLU A 193 11.41 1.58 -28.70
CA GLU A 193 10.49 1.02 -29.69
C GLU A 193 11.20 0.00 -30.60
N GLN A 194 12.43 0.27 -30.98
CA GLN A 194 13.26 -0.69 -31.74
C GLN A 194 13.63 -1.89 -30.86
N ALA A 195 13.96 -1.65 -29.60
CA ALA A 195 14.28 -2.71 -28.66
C ALA A 195 13.10 -3.67 -28.43
N ILE A 196 11.88 -3.13 -28.31
CA ILE A 196 10.64 -3.95 -28.19
C ILE A 196 10.45 -4.81 -29.45
N LYS A 197 10.61 -4.24 -30.64
CA LYS A 197 10.49 -4.99 -31.91
C LYS A 197 11.51 -6.10 -32.01
N LEU A 198 12.76 -5.86 -31.58
CA LEU A 198 13.82 -6.88 -31.59
C LEU A 198 13.45 -8.06 -30.67
N LEU A 199 12.93 -7.78 -29.46
CA LEU A 199 12.50 -8.83 -28.55
C LEU A 199 11.32 -9.63 -29.10
N GLN A 200 10.34 -8.97 -29.73
CA GLN A 200 9.18 -9.63 -30.34
C GLN A 200 9.59 -10.56 -31.49
N ASN A 201 10.52 -10.15 -32.34
CA ASN A 201 10.99 -10.97 -33.47
C ASN A 201 11.79 -12.20 -33.03
N GLN A 202 12.56 -12.11 -31.94
CA GLN A 202 13.29 -13.26 -31.40
C GLN A 202 12.36 -14.38 -30.89
N ASN A 203 11.14 -14.02 -30.49
CA ASN A 203 10.14 -14.97 -29.98
C ASN A 203 9.27 -15.61 -31.08
N THR A 204 9.35 -15.12 -32.32
CA THR A 204 8.60 -15.66 -33.47
C THR A 204 9.43 -16.63 -34.33
N GLU A 205 10.72 -16.75 -34.12
CA GLU A 205 11.53 -17.78 -34.75
C GLU A 205 11.25 -19.14 -34.05
N GLU A 206 10.44 -19.98 -34.67
CA GLU A 206 10.26 -21.39 -34.27
C GLU A 206 11.63 -22.08 -34.18
N PRO A 207 11.85 -22.94 -33.14
CA PRO A 207 13.07 -23.74 -33.13
C PRO A 207 13.14 -24.57 -34.40
N PRO A 208 14.34 -24.71 -35.00
CA PRO A 208 14.49 -25.52 -36.19
C PRO A 208 13.95 -26.94 -35.91
N THR A 209 12.97 -27.34 -36.69
CA THR A 209 12.46 -28.74 -36.70
C THR A 209 13.63 -29.65 -37.03
N VAL A 210 14.03 -30.44 -36.05
CA VAL A 210 15.04 -31.54 -36.16
C VAL A 210 14.32 -32.77 -36.69
#